data_eda688f749f69da25a64f5aba3a6bf55
#
_entry.id   eda688f749f69da25a64f5aba3a6bf55
#
_cell.length_a   1.000
_cell.length_b   1.000
_cell.length_c   1.000
_cell.angle_alpha   90.00
_cell.angle_beta   90.00
_cell.angle_gamma   90.00
#
_symmetry.space_group_name_H-M   'P 1'
#
loop_
_entity.id
_entity.type
_entity.pdbx_description
1 polymer ?
#
loop_
_entity_poly.entity_id
_entity_poly.type
_entity_poly.pdbx_seq_one_letter_code
_entity_poly.pdbx_strand_id
1 'polypeptide(L)'
;MRTILLIDDDRAFLASLERYVEEHYPGLEVRTCNDPVACLVSITRELDLLLIDLEMPGLDGSKILSYAVSAGIDKNRIIILSGRDADYLHRRFPMGSCLAVLNKYEGRQKDVLDMIFSSLQKKNTRKENS
;
A
#
# COMPACT_ATOMS: atom_id res chain seq x y z
N MET A 1 4.17 -3.80 16.64
CA MET A 1 3.03 -3.79 15.69
C MET A 1 3.53 -3.36 14.32
N ARG A 2 3.12 -4.03 13.27
CA ARG A 2 3.50 -3.64 11.90
C ARG A 2 2.62 -2.49 11.43
N THR A 3 3.23 -1.53 10.75
CA THR A 3 2.56 -0.29 10.34
C THR A 3 2.37 -0.25 8.83
N ILE A 4 1.14 0.02 8.40
CA ILE A 4 0.75 0.17 7.00
C ILE A 4 0.30 1.61 6.77
N LEU A 5 0.78 2.23 5.68
CA LEU A 5 0.29 3.53 5.24
C LEU A 5 -0.49 3.38 3.95
N LEU A 6 -1.72 3.88 3.92
CA LEU A 6 -2.59 3.89 2.75
C LEU A 6 -2.67 5.31 2.20
N ILE A 7 -2.27 5.50 0.96
CA ILE A 7 -2.30 6.82 0.30
C ILE A 7 -3.30 6.77 -0.85
N ASP A 8 -4.40 7.52 -0.72
CA ASP A 8 -5.46 7.57 -1.73
C ASP A 8 -6.28 8.85 -1.51
N ASP A 9 -6.73 9.49 -2.56
CA ASP A 9 -7.61 10.65 -2.46
C ASP A 9 -9.08 10.26 -2.26
N ASP A 10 -9.43 9.01 -2.47
CA ASP A 10 -10.79 8.49 -2.24
C ASP A 10 -10.96 8.14 -0.77
N ARG A 11 -11.60 9.04 -0.02
CA ARG A 11 -11.82 8.87 1.42
C ARG A 11 -12.68 7.67 1.76
N ALA A 12 -13.66 7.34 0.91
CA ALA A 12 -14.52 6.19 1.12
C ALA A 12 -13.72 4.89 1.00
N PHE A 13 -12.85 4.81 0.00
CA PHE A 13 -11.97 3.66 -0.18
C PHE A 13 -11.02 3.50 1.01
N LEU A 14 -10.39 4.59 1.46
CA LEU A 14 -9.50 4.56 2.61
C LEU A 14 -10.21 4.08 3.88
N ALA A 15 -11.39 4.63 4.16
CA ALA A 15 -12.16 4.26 5.35
C ALA A 15 -12.58 2.79 5.31
N SER A 16 -13.01 2.32 4.15
CA SER A 16 -13.43 0.93 3.96
C SER A 16 -12.26 -0.05 4.18
N LEU A 17 -11.11 0.24 3.58
CA LEU A 17 -9.94 -0.62 3.70
C LEU A 17 -9.36 -0.58 5.12
N GLU A 18 -9.32 0.60 5.73
CA GLU A 18 -8.85 0.75 7.11
C GLU A 18 -9.71 -0.11 8.05
N ARG A 19 -11.04 0.00 7.94
CA ARG A 19 -11.96 -0.80 8.75
C ARG A 19 -11.75 -2.29 8.53
N TYR A 20 -11.60 -2.70 7.28
CA TYR A 20 -11.39 -4.10 6.95
C TYR A 20 -10.12 -4.64 7.63
N VAL A 21 -9.02 -3.91 7.54
CA VAL A 21 -7.76 -4.33 8.16
C VAL A 21 -7.87 -4.37 9.68
N GLU A 22 -8.48 -3.36 10.28
CA GLU A 22 -8.66 -3.31 11.73
C GLU A 22 -9.49 -4.47 12.25
N GLU A 23 -10.53 -4.87 11.51
CA GLU A 23 -11.40 -5.98 11.90
C GLU A 23 -10.77 -7.35 11.71
N HIS A 24 -9.98 -7.53 10.65
CA HIS A 24 -9.46 -8.84 10.26
C HIS A 24 -8.00 -9.06 10.64
N TYR A 25 -7.23 -7.99 10.83
CA TYR A 25 -5.80 -8.07 11.10
C TYR A 25 -5.42 -7.14 12.27
N PRO A 26 -5.86 -7.47 13.50
CA PRO A 26 -5.66 -6.57 14.65
C PRO A 26 -4.20 -6.36 15.04
N GLY A 27 -3.28 -7.20 14.53
CA GLY A 27 -1.85 -7.01 14.74
C GLY A 27 -1.22 -5.95 13.84
N LEU A 28 -2.00 -5.34 12.92
CA LEU A 28 -1.50 -4.31 12.01
C LEU A 28 -2.04 -2.94 12.41
N GLU A 29 -1.16 -1.94 12.43
CA GLU A 29 -1.53 -0.55 12.61
C GLU A 29 -1.73 0.09 11.24
N VAL A 30 -2.90 0.69 10.99
CA VAL A 30 -3.23 1.32 9.71
C VAL A 30 -3.24 2.82 9.88
N ARG A 31 -2.51 3.50 9.00
CA ARG A 31 -2.55 4.96 8.87
C ARG A 31 -3.03 5.30 7.47
N THR A 32 -3.83 6.34 7.34
CA THR A 32 -4.35 6.78 6.06
C THR A 32 -3.94 8.21 5.76
N CYS A 33 -3.79 8.52 4.48
CA CYS A 33 -3.45 9.88 4.04
C CYS A 33 -4.13 10.14 2.69
N ASN A 34 -4.84 11.27 2.60
CA ASN A 34 -5.59 11.63 1.38
C ASN A 34 -5.07 12.91 0.71
N ASP A 35 -4.05 13.56 1.28
CA ASP A 35 -3.42 14.74 0.69
C ASP A 35 -2.04 14.33 0.17
N PRO A 36 -1.81 14.36 -1.16
CA PRO A 36 -0.54 13.87 -1.73
C PRO A 36 0.70 14.52 -1.14
N VAL A 37 0.67 15.82 -0.92
CA VAL A 37 1.83 16.55 -0.39
C VAL A 37 2.08 16.19 1.07
N ALA A 38 1.02 16.16 1.89
CA ALA A 38 1.13 15.77 3.30
C ALA A 38 1.57 14.32 3.45
N CYS A 39 1.18 13.45 2.50
CA CYS A 39 1.56 12.05 2.50
C CYS A 39 3.08 11.85 2.44
N LEU A 40 3.78 12.71 1.72
CA LEU A 40 5.24 12.59 1.59
C LEU A 40 5.95 12.64 2.93
N VAL A 41 5.45 13.47 3.86
CA VAL A 41 6.02 13.59 5.20
C VAL A 41 5.83 12.30 6.01
N SER A 42 4.75 11.58 5.74
CA SER A 42 4.41 10.32 6.43
C SER A 42 5.19 9.12 5.92
N ILE A 43 5.85 9.24 4.77
CA ILE A 43 6.61 8.15 4.17
C ILE A 43 7.99 8.09 4.83
N THR A 44 8.19 7.07 5.67
CA THR A 44 9.46 6.83 6.35
C THR A 44 9.84 5.37 6.21
N ARG A 45 11.11 5.06 6.37
CA ARG A 45 11.61 3.69 6.24
C ARG A 45 11.13 2.74 7.34
N GLU A 46 10.51 3.27 8.39
CA GLU A 46 9.91 2.44 9.44
C GLU A 46 8.59 1.79 9.02
N LEU A 47 8.00 2.24 7.91
CA LEU A 47 6.77 1.62 7.40
C LEU A 47 7.04 0.20 6.94
N ASP A 48 6.15 -0.70 7.31
CA ASP A 48 6.26 -2.12 6.92
C ASP A 48 5.57 -2.38 5.59
N LEU A 49 4.58 -1.56 5.22
CA LEU A 49 3.87 -1.67 3.95
C LEU A 49 3.33 -0.31 3.56
N LEU A 50 3.45 0.02 2.27
CA LEU A 50 2.94 1.26 1.70
C LEU A 50 2.03 0.92 0.52
N LEU A 51 0.76 1.36 0.56
CA LEU A 51 -0.19 1.22 -0.54
C LEU A 51 -0.42 2.60 -1.14
N ILE A 52 -0.18 2.75 -2.44
CA ILE A 52 -0.24 4.03 -3.14
C ILE A 52 -1.25 3.97 -4.27
N ASP A 53 -2.24 4.89 -4.27
CA ASP A 53 -3.10 5.10 -5.42
C ASP A 53 -2.30 5.77 -6.54
N LEU A 54 -2.35 5.18 -7.73
CA LEU A 54 -1.63 5.70 -8.90
C LEU A 54 -2.23 7.00 -9.41
N GLU A 55 -3.56 7.10 -9.41
CA GLU A 55 -4.27 8.25 -9.99
C GLU A 55 -4.78 9.20 -8.90
N MET A 56 -3.92 10.09 -8.43
CA MET A 56 -4.33 11.15 -7.51
C MET A 56 -4.17 12.53 -8.16
N PRO A 57 -5.13 13.45 -7.95
CA PRO A 57 -4.96 14.82 -8.42
C PRO A 57 -3.72 15.47 -7.80
N GLY A 58 -2.94 16.11 -8.63
CA GLY A 58 -1.77 16.88 -8.19
C GLY A 58 -0.49 16.12 -7.95
N LEU A 59 -0.55 14.78 -7.85
CA LEU A 59 0.67 13.98 -7.68
C LEU A 59 0.49 12.57 -8.23
N ASP A 60 1.37 12.20 -9.16
CA ASP A 60 1.38 10.88 -9.78
C ASP A 60 1.94 9.85 -8.79
N GLY A 61 1.23 8.73 -8.63
CA GLY A 61 1.68 7.64 -7.73
C GLY A 61 3.04 7.07 -8.08
N SER A 62 3.46 7.13 -9.36
CA SER A 62 4.80 6.68 -9.74
C SER A 62 5.89 7.56 -9.14
N LYS A 63 5.60 8.85 -8.96
CA LYS A 63 6.53 9.77 -8.30
C LYS A 63 6.59 9.50 -6.80
N ILE A 64 5.48 9.13 -6.19
CA ILE A 64 5.45 8.72 -4.78
C ILE A 64 6.28 7.45 -4.60
N LEU A 65 6.16 6.48 -5.52
CA LEU A 65 6.97 5.27 -5.50
C LEU A 65 8.46 5.60 -5.51
N SER A 66 8.89 6.45 -6.45
CA SER A 66 10.29 6.87 -6.54
C SER A 66 10.77 7.57 -5.27
N TYR A 67 9.93 8.44 -4.72
CA TYR A 67 10.24 9.14 -3.48
C TYR A 67 10.40 8.15 -2.30
N ALA A 68 9.47 7.19 -2.19
CA ALA A 68 9.49 6.21 -1.11
C ALA A 68 10.77 5.35 -1.15
N VAL A 69 11.16 4.91 -2.35
CA VAL A 69 12.40 4.13 -2.52
C VAL A 69 13.61 4.97 -2.13
N SER A 70 13.65 6.23 -2.55
CA SER A 70 14.77 7.13 -2.19
C SER A 70 14.79 7.45 -0.70
N ALA A 71 13.63 7.40 -0.03
CA ALA A 71 13.54 7.60 1.42
C ALA A 71 13.94 6.36 2.23
N GLY A 72 14.27 5.26 1.56
CA GLY A 72 14.76 4.05 2.21
C GLY A 72 13.76 2.92 2.36
N ILE A 73 12.57 3.03 1.76
CA ILE A 73 11.59 1.93 1.78
C ILE A 73 11.96 0.92 0.71
N ASP A 74 12.04 -0.36 1.08
CA ASP A 74 12.26 -1.44 0.13
C ASP A 74 11.08 -1.50 -0.85
N LYS A 75 11.37 -1.55 -2.14
CA LYS A 75 10.33 -1.65 -3.18
C LYS A 75 9.42 -2.86 -2.98
N ASN A 76 9.88 -3.91 -2.32
CA ASN A 76 9.10 -5.10 -1.99
C ASN A 76 8.15 -4.88 -0.81
N ARG A 77 8.05 -3.66 -0.30
CA ARG A 77 7.08 -3.23 0.71
C ARG A 77 6.09 -2.22 0.15
N ILE A 78 6.05 -2.05 -1.17
CA ILE A 78 5.20 -1.06 -1.84
C ILE A 78 4.23 -1.74 -2.78
N ILE A 79 2.94 -1.39 -2.66
CA ILE A 79 1.87 -1.85 -3.53
C ILE A 79 1.27 -0.64 -4.23
N ILE A 80 1.12 -0.70 -5.55
CA ILE A 80 0.43 0.30 -6.34
C ILE A 80 -1.01 -0.16 -6.56
N LEU A 81 -1.96 0.72 -6.30
CA LEU A 81 -3.38 0.50 -6.57
C LEU A 81 -3.83 1.43 -7.68
N SER A 82 -4.67 0.94 -8.59
CA SER A 82 -5.12 1.74 -9.73
C SER A 82 -6.49 1.27 -10.21
N GLY A 83 -7.25 2.20 -10.79
CA GLY A 83 -8.48 1.86 -11.52
C GLY A 83 -8.25 1.46 -12.97
N ARG A 84 -7.00 1.48 -13.44
CA ARG A 84 -6.65 1.14 -14.81
C ARG A 84 -6.53 -0.36 -14.99
N ASP A 85 -6.63 -0.82 -16.26
CA ASP A 85 -6.57 -2.24 -16.56
C ASP A 85 -5.15 -2.82 -16.42
N ALA A 86 -5.09 -4.16 -16.41
CA ALA A 86 -3.85 -4.88 -16.20
C ALA A 86 -2.78 -4.59 -17.28
N ASP A 87 -3.20 -4.44 -18.54
CA ASP A 87 -2.25 -4.18 -19.62
C ASP A 87 -1.55 -2.84 -19.43
N TYR A 88 -2.31 -1.80 -19.08
CA TYR A 88 -1.76 -0.49 -18.78
C TYR A 88 -0.75 -0.57 -17.63
N LEU A 89 -1.14 -1.26 -16.56
CA LEU A 89 -0.31 -1.35 -15.34
C LEU A 89 0.98 -2.14 -15.60
N HIS A 90 0.91 -3.24 -16.35
CA HIS A 90 2.09 -4.03 -16.69
C HIS A 90 3.09 -3.28 -17.55
N ARG A 91 2.60 -2.42 -18.44
CA ARG A 91 3.49 -1.59 -19.28
C ARG A 91 4.16 -0.51 -18.46
N ARG A 92 3.42 0.10 -17.52
CA ARG A 92 3.95 1.20 -16.72
C ARG A 92 4.85 0.73 -15.58
N PHE A 93 4.53 -0.42 -14.99
CA PHE A 93 5.26 -0.99 -13.87
C PHE A 93 5.71 -2.41 -14.21
N PRO A 94 6.87 -2.57 -14.86
CA PRO A 94 7.39 -3.91 -15.13
C PRO A 94 7.62 -4.70 -13.84
N MET A 95 7.63 -6.02 -13.98
CA MET A 95 7.89 -6.92 -12.84
C MET A 95 9.17 -6.50 -12.12
N GLY A 96 9.10 -6.40 -10.78
CA GLY A 96 10.22 -5.99 -9.95
C GLY A 96 10.25 -4.51 -9.60
N SER A 97 9.30 -3.70 -10.13
CA SER A 97 9.20 -2.27 -9.80
C SER A 97 8.75 -2.05 -8.36
N CYS A 98 7.88 -2.93 -7.86
CA CYS A 98 7.34 -2.91 -6.50
C CYS A 98 6.83 -4.29 -6.15
N LEU A 99 6.28 -4.47 -4.96
CA LEU A 99 5.77 -5.77 -4.51
C LEU A 99 4.61 -6.27 -5.38
N ALA A 100 3.64 -5.39 -5.66
CA ALA A 100 2.48 -5.74 -6.47
C ALA A 100 1.85 -4.48 -7.07
N VAL A 101 1.19 -4.65 -8.21
CA VAL A 101 0.39 -3.62 -8.85
C VAL A 101 -1.00 -4.20 -9.05
N LEU A 102 -2.00 -3.61 -8.38
CA LEU A 102 -3.33 -4.19 -8.29
C LEU A 102 -4.41 -3.23 -8.79
N ASN A 103 -5.46 -3.79 -9.40
CA ASN A 103 -6.63 -3.03 -9.81
C ASN A 103 -7.61 -2.93 -8.65
N LYS A 104 -8.03 -1.71 -8.30
CA LYS A 104 -8.91 -1.42 -7.17
C LYS A 104 -10.28 -2.11 -7.24
N TYR A 105 -10.75 -2.42 -8.45
CA TYR A 105 -12.12 -2.87 -8.68
C TYR A 105 -12.24 -4.34 -9.07
N GLU A 106 -11.13 -5.08 -9.13
CA GLU A 106 -11.16 -6.51 -9.41
C GLU A 106 -11.24 -7.33 -8.13
N GLY A 107 -12.06 -8.39 -8.13
CA GLY A 107 -12.25 -9.23 -6.95
C GLY A 107 -10.99 -9.96 -6.50
N ARG A 108 -10.11 -10.34 -7.44
CA ARG A 108 -8.84 -11.02 -7.11
C ARG A 108 -7.92 -10.19 -6.24
N GLN A 109 -8.06 -8.89 -6.30
CA GLN A 109 -7.25 -7.95 -5.56
C GLN A 109 -7.40 -8.09 -4.06
N LYS A 110 -8.63 -8.32 -3.61
CA LYS A 110 -8.90 -8.57 -2.20
C LYS A 110 -8.13 -9.81 -1.73
N ASP A 111 -8.09 -10.86 -2.53
CA ASP A 111 -7.38 -12.10 -2.18
C ASP A 111 -5.88 -11.87 -2.07
N VAL A 112 -5.30 -11.09 -2.98
CA VAL A 112 -3.88 -10.76 -2.94
C VAL A 112 -3.55 -9.91 -1.72
N LEU A 113 -4.38 -8.90 -1.42
CA LEU A 113 -4.20 -8.06 -0.24
C LEU A 113 -4.32 -8.88 1.04
N ASP A 114 -5.30 -9.79 1.12
CA ASP A 114 -5.45 -10.67 2.28
C ASP A 114 -4.21 -11.52 2.50
N MET A 115 -3.63 -12.06 1.45
CA MET A 115 -2.41 -12.85 1.54
C MET A 115 -1.25 -12.00 2.08
N ILE A 116 -1.11 -10.77 1.61
CA ILE A 116 -0.05 -9.86 2.03
C ILE A 116 -0.25 -9.43 3.49
N PHE A 117 -1.46 -9.03 3.87
CA PHE A 117 -1.77 -8.63 5.24
C PHE A 117 -1.58 -9.78 6.22
N SER A 118 -2.05 -10.97 5.85
CA SER A 118 -1.89 -12.16 6.66
C SER A 118 -0.42 -12.50 6.89
N SER A 119 0.38 -12.44 5.83
CA SER A 119 1.82 -12.67 5.91
C SER A 119 2.50 -11.65 6.82
N LEU A 120 2.12 -10.38 6.70
CA LEU A 120 2.68 -9.30 7.49
C LEU A 120 2.34 -9.47 8.98
N GLN A 121 1.09 -9.83 9.29
CA GLN A 121 0.66 -10.06 10.67
C GLN A 121 1.37 -11.26 11.29
N LYS A 122 1.58 -12.33 10.53
CA LYS A 122 2.33 -13.51 11.02
C LYS A 122 3.77 -13.16 11.35
N LYS A 123 4.43 -12.34 10.55
CA LYS A 123 5.80 -11.88 10.85
C LYS A 123 5.84 -11.10 12.15
N ASN A 124 4.85 -10.23 12.38
CA ASN A 124 4.73 -9.48 13.62
C ASN A 124 4.59 -10.43 14.84
N THR A 125 3.71 -11.42 14.72
CA THR A 125 3.50 -12.43 15.78
C THR A 125 4.78 -13.21 16.07
N ARG A 126 5.50 -13.66 15.04
CA ARG A 126 6.77 -14.38 15.21
C ARG A 126 7.81 -13.51 15.91
N LYS A 127 7.88 -12.26 15.57
CA LYS A 127 8.81 -11.31 16.17
C LYS A 127 8.51 -11.10 17.65
N GLU A 128 7.24 -11.05 18.01
CA GLU A 128 6.81 -10.92 19.40
C GLU A 128 7.11 -12.17 20.22
N ASN A 129 7.06 -13.34 19.60
CA ASN A 129 7.29 -14.61 20.25
C ASN A 129 8.76 -15.02 20.33
N SER A 130 9.61 -14.31 19.64
CA SER A 130 11.05 -14.58 19.67
C SER A 130 11.76 -13.66 20.63
#